data_c8dbc6fb4bc2278b65382ea31ee6a8ee
#
_entry.id   c8dbc6fb4bc2278b65382ea31ee6a8ee
#
_cell.length_a   1.000
_cell.length_b   1.000
_cell.length_c   1.000
_cell.angle_alpha   90.00
_cell.angle_beta   90.00
_cell.angle_gamma   90.00
#
_symmetry.space_group_name_H-M   'P 1'
#
loop_
_entity.id
_entity.type
_entity.pdbx_description
1 polymer ?
#
loop_
_entity_poly.entity_id
_entity_poly.type
_entity_poly.pdbx_seq_one_letter_code
_entity_poly.pdbx_strand_id
1 'polypeptide(L)'
;GKGIGFCNMNDTQIADFVRQVKDVIERYQLDGVNLWDEDGKYGKAEMPGMNTTSYPRLIKALREALPDKLLTLVDKGDATEYFYDVSRCGGIEVGGYIDYAWHGYFSSTEELQIINPNLDGSVQTYSK
;
A
#
# COMPACT_ATOMS: atom_id res chain seq x y z
N GLY A 1 14.23 1.39 0.18
CA GLY A 1 15.04 2.49 0.59
C GLY A 1 15.55 2.38 2.01
N LYS A 2 16.59 3.09 2.30
CA LYS A 2 17.28 3.04 3.60
C LYS A 2 16.49 3.80 4.68
N GLY A 3 15.50 3.14 5.28
CA GLY A 3 14.69 3.72 6.34
C GLY A 3 13.45 4.49 5.86
N ILE A 4 13.32 4.73 4.56
CA ILE A 4 12.10 5.29 3.99
C ILE A 4 11.22 4.13 3.56
N GLY A 5 10.05 4.05 4.16
CA GLY A 5 9.00 3.09 3.79
C GLY A 5 7.77 3.83 3.30
N PHE A 6 6.70 3.08 3.03
CA PHE A 6 5.47 3.68 2.48
C PHE A 6 4.75 4.58 3.48
N CYS A 7 5.03 4.43 4.77
CA CYS A 7 4.36 5.19 5.83
C CYS A 7 5.11 6.46 6.27
N ASN A 8 6.23 6.82 5.64
CA ASN A 8 6.96 8.04 5.99
C ASN A 8 7.44 8.85 4.78
N MET A 9 6.77 8.72 3.65
CA MET A 9 7.09 9.47 2.44
C MET A 9 6.46 10.86 2.46
N ASN A 10 7.22 11.85 2.00
CA ASN A 10 6.65 13.15 1.67
C ASN A 10 6.12 13.14 0.22
N ASP A 11 5.49 14.23 -0.22
CA ASP A 11 4.87 14.29 -1.54
C ASP A 11 5.88 14.13 -2.68
N THR A 12 7.09 14.68 -2.53
CA THR A 12 8.14 14.52 -3.53
C THR A 12 8.58 13.07 -3.67
N GLN A 13 8.73 12.38 -2.54
CA GLN A 13 9.12 10.97 -2.53
C GLN A 13 8.02 10.09 -3.12
N ILE A 14 6.75 10.39 -2.83
CA ILE A 14 5.61 9.69 -3.43
C ILE A 14 5.63 9.87 -4.95
N ALA A 15 5.79 11.10 -5.43
CA ALA A 15 5.82 11.38 -6.87
C ALA A 15 6.96 10.65 -7.57
N ASP A 16 8.15 10.64 -6.96
CA ASP A 16 9.31 9.93 -7.51
C ASP A 16 9.10 8.43 -7.56
N PHE A 17 8.56 7.86 -6.49
CA PHE A 17 8.28 6.42 -6.43
C PHE A 17 7.26 6.02 -7.50
N VAL A 18 6.17 6.78 -7.63
CA VAL A 18 5.13 6.52 -8.63
C VAL A 18 5.71 6.57 -10.04
N ARG A 19 6.55 7.57 -10.33
CA ARG A 19 7.20 7.71 -11.62
C ARG A 19 8.10 6.49 -11.92
N GLN A 20 8.88 6.05 -10.95
CA GLN A 20 9.77 4.89 -11.11
C GLN A 20 8.98 3.60 -11.33
N VAL A 21 7.91 3.40 -10.57
CA VAL A 21 7.04 2.23 -10.73
C VAL A 21 6.40 2.22 -12.13
N LYS A 22 5.87 3.35 -12.55
CA LYS A 22 5.26 3.48 -13.87
C LYS A 22 6.27 3.18 -14.98
N ASP A 23 7.49 3.71 -14.87
CA ASP A 23 8.54 3.45 -15.84
C ASP A 23 8.89 1.96 -15.93
N VAL A 24 9.03 1.29 -14.81
CA VAL A 24 9.33 -0.15 -14.76
C VAL A 24 8.20 -0.96 -15.38
N ILE A 25 6.95 -0.64 -15.03
CA ILE A 25 5.78 -1.34 -15.57
C ILE A 25 5.71 -1.19 -17.09
N GLU A 26 5.93 0.02 -17.61
CA GLU A 26 5.91 0.27 -19.05
C GLU A 26 7.08 -0.41 -19.76
N ARG A 27 8.29 -0.33 -19.18
CA ARG A 27 9.49 -0.90 -19.78
C ARG A 27 9.44 -2.41 -19.90
N TYR A 28 8.95 -3.10 -18.89
CA TYR A 28 8.90 -4.56 -18.84
C TYR A 28 7.50 -5.12 -19.12
N GLN A 29 6.55 -4.28 -19.48
CA GLN A 29 5.17 -4.67 -19.81
C GLN A 29 4.53 -5.51 -18.70
N LEU A 30 4.65 -5.04 -17.45
CA LEU A 30 4.13 -5.72 -16.28
C LEU A 30 2.62 -5.44 -16.12
N ASP A 31 1.94 -6.36 -15.45
CA ASP A 31 0.49 -6.27 -15.24
C ASP A 31 0.09 -5.43 -14.03
N GLY A 32 1.01 -5.16 -13.14
CA GLY A 32 0.70 -4.39 -11.94
C GLY A 32 1.84 -4.35 -10.93
N VAL A 33 1.51 -3.97 -9.71
CA VAL A 33 2.45 -3.83 -8.61
C VAL A 33 1.84 -4.37 -7.32
N ASN A 34 2.66 -5.06 -6.54
CA ASN A 34 2.31 -5.49 -5.20
C ASN A 34 3.16 -4.72 -4.19
N LEU A 35 2.52 -4.06 -3.25
CA LEU A 35 3.20 -3.26 -2.23
C LEU A 35 3.37 -4.08 -0.96
N TRP A 36 4.59 -4.11 -0.45
CA TRP A 36 4.92 -4.77 0.81
C TRP A 36 5.88 -3.89 1.60
N ASP A 37 5.39 -3.28 2.66
CA ASP A 37 6.18 -2.39 3.50
C ASP A 37 6.91 -3.20 4.59
N GLU A 38 7.95 -3.90 4.19
CA GLU A 38 8.75 -4.75 5.08
C GLU A 38 10.01 -4.04 5.60
N ASP A 39 10.59 -3.17 4.78
CA ASP A 39 11.91 -2.59 5.04
C ASP A 39 11.89 -1.20 5.67
N GLY A 40 10.73 -0.64 5.92
CA GLY A 40 10.61 0.67 6.54
C GLY A 40 11.18 0.70 7.96
N LYS A 41 12.06 1.66 8.24
CA LYS A 41 12.69 1.82 9.55
C LYS A 41 12.23 3.11 10.20
N TYR A 42 10.96 3.11 10.57
CA TYR A 42 10.28 4.32 11.06
C TYR A 42 10.86 4.79 12.38
N GLY A 43 11.23 6.08 12.42
CA GLY A 43 11.75 6.69 13.64
C GLY A 43 13.13 6.22 14.06
N LYS A 44 13.85 5.48 13.22
CA LYS A 44 15.20 4.99 13.50
C LYS A 44 16.22 5.65 12.57
N ALA A 45 17.47 5.73 13.00
CA ALA A 45 18.59 6.27 12.22
C ALA A 45 18.26 7.63 11.58
N GLU A 46 17.64 8.53 12.35
CA GLU A 46 17.23 9.89 11.93
C GLU A 46 16.18 9.92 10.82
N MET A 47 15.54 8.78 10.52
CA MET A 47 14.46 8.73 9.54
C MET A 47 13.14 9.20 10.17
N PRO A 48 12.27 9.85 9.39
CA PRO A 48 10.96 10.25 9.87
C PRO A 48 10.16 9.07 10.41
N GLY A 49 9.39 9.32 11.45
CA GLY A 49 8.46 8.33 11.99
C GLY A 49 7.30 8.04 11.04
N MET A 50 6.57 6.97 11.35
CA MET A 50 5.38 6.60 10.61
C MET A 50 4.27 7.64 10.80
N ASN A 51 3.52 7.91 9.72
CA ASN A 51 2.26 8.63 9.78
C ASN A 51 1.20 7.86 8.99
N THR A 52 -0.08 8.12 9.26
CA THR A 52 -1.17 7.34 8.67
C THR A 52 -1.68 7.87 7.34
N THR A 53 -1.13 8.97 6.83
CA THR A 53 -1.57 9.56 5.56
C THR A 53 -0.63 9.24 4.39
N SER A 54 0.62 8.91 4.66
CA SER A 54 1.62 8.66 3.61
C SER A 54 1.25 7.49 2.71
N TYR A 55 1.04 6.32 3.27
CA TYR A 55 0.71 5.12 2.50
C TYR A 55 -0.61 5.26 1.73
N PRO A 56 -1.71 5.76 2.35
CA PRO A 56 -2.93 6.03 1.58
C PRO A 56 -2.73 7.00 0.41
N ARG A 57 -1.94 8.06 0.58
CA ARG A 57 -1.63 9.00 -0.51
C ARG A 57 -0.84 8.32 -1.62
N LEU A 58 0.11 7.47 -1.27
CA LEU A 58 0.87 6.68 -2.23
C LEU A 58 -0.05 5.76 -3.04
N ILE A 59 -0.93 5.03 -2.37
CA ILE A 59 -1.89 4.12 -3.01
C ILE A 59 -2.77 4.88 -4.00
N LYS A 60 -3.32 6.01 -3.59
CA LYS A 60 -4.14 6.86 -4.45
C LYS A 60 -3.35 7.34 -5.66
N ALA A 61 -2.12 7.82 -5.46
CA ALA A 61 -1.27 8.30 -6.54
C ALA A 61 -0.90 7.20 -7.53
N LEU A 62 -0.61 5.99 -7.04
CA LEU A 62 -0.34 4.84 -7.89
C LEU A 62 -1.55 4.48 -8.74
N ARG A 63 -2.74 4.44 -8.15
CA ARG A 63 -3.96 4.13 -8.91
C ARG A 63 -4.23 5.18 -9.98
N GLU A 64 -4.06 6.45 -9.67
CA GLU A 64 -4.27 7.52 -10.65
C GLU A 64 -3.27 7.45 -11.81
N ALA A 65 -2.03 7.03 -11.54
CA ALA A 65 -1.00 6.87 -12.56
C ALA A 65 -1.16 5.58 -13.37
N LEU A 66 -1.77 4.55 -12.78
CA LEU A 66 -1.88 3.20 -13.35
C LEU A 66 -3.33 2.71 -13.29
N PRO A 67 -4.26 3.38 -13.99
CA PRO A 67 -5.69 3.10 -13.83
C PRO A 67 -6.10 1.69 -14.27
N ASP A 68 -5.36 1.09 -15.21
CA ASP A 68 -5.70 -0.20 -15.80
C ASP A 68 -4.80 -1.35 -15.31
N LYS A 69 -3.93 -1.07 -14.34
CA LYS A 69 -3.00 -2.09 -13.83
C LYS A 69 -3.47 -2.63 -12.48
N LEU A 70 -3.03 -3.84 -12.16
CA LEU A 70 -3.30 -4.42 -10.85
C LEU A 70 -2.52 -3.69 -9.77
N LEU A 71 -3.21 -3.34 -8.70
CA LEU A 71 -2.60 -2.74 -7.52
C LEU A 71 -3.00 -3.57 -6.31
N THR A 72 -2.02 -4.24 -5.72
CA THR A 72 -2.22 -5.13 -4.57
C THR A 72 -1.23 -4.76 -3.47
N LEU A 73 -1.50 -5.22 -2.26
CA LEU A 73 -0.60 -4.98 -1.15
C LEU A 73 -0.63 -6.13 -0.14
N VAL A 74 0.41 -6.21 0.68
CA VAL A 74 0.46 -7.13 1.81
C VAL A 74 -0.04 -6.39 3.05
N ASP A 75 -1.12 -6.91 3.64
CA ASP A 75 -1.71 -6.39 4.87
C ASP A 75 -0.99 -7.01 6.06
N LYS A 76 -0.13 -6.25 6.70
CA LYS A 76 0.63 -6.74 7.83
C LYS A 76 1.09 -5.60 8.74
N GLY A 77 0.82 -5.75 10.03
CA GLY A 77 1.36 -4.87 11.06
C GLY A 77 0.84 -3.45 11.04
N ASP A 78 1.59 -2.58 11.66
CA ASP A 78 1.22 -1.19 11.88
C ASP A 78 1.09 -0.38 10.58
N ALA A 79 1.73 -0.85 9.52
CA ALA A 79 1.75 -0.14 8.24
C ALA A 79 0.38 -0.10 7.57
N THR A 80 -0.49 -1.06 7.87
CA THR A 80 -1.78 -1.21 7.19
C THR A 80 -2.98 -1.32 8.13
N GLU A 81 -2.78 -1.47 9.42
CA GLU A 81 -3.86 -1.77 10.38
C GLU A 81 -4.95 -0.69 10.43
N TYR A 82 -4.66 0.53 10.02
CA TYR A 82 -5.58 1.66 10.07
C TYR A 82 -6.37 1.87 8.77
N PHE A 83 -6.18 1.03 7.75
CA PHE A 83 -6.75 1.25 6.42
C PHE A 83 -8.28 1.21 6.37
N TYR A 84 -8.96 0.61 7.36
CA TYR A 84 -10.42 0.66 7.42
C TYR A 84 -10.96 1.88 8.15
N ASP A 85 -10.11 2.77 8.59
CA ASP A 85 -10.54 4.02 9.23
C ASP A 85 -10.17 5.19 8.34
N VAL A 86 -11.12 5.65 7.54
CA VAL A 86 -10.90 6.71 6.56
C VAL A 86 -10.43 8.01 7.22
N SER A 87 -10.87 8.27 8.46
CA SER A 87 -10.46 9.47 9.17
C SER A 87 -8.96 9.48 9.51
N ARG A 88 -8.39 8.30 9.77
CA ARG A 88 -6.94 8.16 9.99
C ARG A 88 -6.14 8.20 8.70
N CYS A 89 -6.79 7.94 7.58
CA CYS A 89 -6.16 7.92 6.25
C CYS A 89 -6.24 9.26 5.52
N GLY A 90 -6.50 10.35 6.24
CA GLY A 90 -6.62 11.66 5.62
C GLY A 90 -7.83 11.80 4.70
N GLY A 91 -8.89 11.05 4.95
CA GLY A 91 -10.09 11.05 4.12
C GLY A 91 -10.02 10.16 2.89
N ILE A 92 -8.94 9.39 2.73
CA ILE A 92 -8.75 8.50 1.57
C ILE A 92 -9.37 7.14 1.86
N GLU A 93 -10.28 6.71 1.00
CA GLU A 93 -10.89 5.38 1.07
C GLU A 93 -9.98 4.37 0.36
N VAL A 94 -9.04 3.78 1.09
CA VAL A 94 -7.99 2.93 0.53
C VAL A 94 -8.55 1.77 -0.30
N GLY A 95 -9.61 1.14 0.18
CA GLY A 95 -10.22 -0.01 -0.51
C GLY A 95 -10.75 0.31 -1.90
N GLY A 96 -11.04 1.58 -2.19
CA GLY A 96 -11.50 2.01 -3.51
C GLY A 96 -10.40 2.09 -4.56
N TYR A 97 -9.13 2.02 -4.14
CA TYR A 97 -7.98 2.19 -5.02
C TYR A 97 -7.19 0.92 -5.28
N ILE A 98 -7.43 -0.15 -4.51
CA ILE A 98 -6.69 -1.41 -4.64
C ILE A 98 -7.59 -2.52 -5.14
N ASP A 99 -7.00 -3.50 -5.82
CA ASP A 99 -7.72 -4.68 -6.31
C ASP A 99 -7.81 -5.77 -5.26
N TYR A 100 -6.69 -6.10 -4.61
CA TYR A 100 -6.61 -7.14 -3.59
C TYR A 100 -5.58 -6.77 -2.54
N ALA A 101 -5.78 -7.29 -1.33
CA ALA A 101 -4.76 -7.29 -0.28
C ALA A 101 -4.50 -8.73 0.15
N TRP A 102 -3.25 -9.03 0.47
CA TRP A 102 -2.82 -10.34 0.93
C TRP A 102 -2.59 -10.28 2.42
N HIS A 103 -3.13 -11.25 3.16
CA HIS A 103 -2.86 -11.34 4.58
C HIS A 103 -1.39 -11.76 4.80
N GLY A 104 -0.64 -10.96 5.55
CA GLY A 104 0.80 -11.15 5.72
C GLY A 104 1.21 -12.04 6.89
N TYR A 105 0.27 -12.65 7.59
CA TYR A 105 0.51 -13.49 8.76
C TYR A 105 0.30 -14.96 8.42
N PHE A 106 1.12 -15.48 7.50
CA PHE A 106 1.01 -16.88 7.10
C PHE A 106 2.39 -17.54 7.15
N SER A 107 2.44 -18.81 7.49
CA SER A 107 3.66 -19.63 7.51
C SER A 107 3.70 -20.65 6.36
N SER A 108 2.58 -20.83 5.67
CA SER A 108 2.48 -21.73 4.52
C SER A 108 1.48 -21.18 3.51
N THR A 109 1.49 -21.73 2.31
CA THR A 109 0.54 -21.33 1.26
C THR A 109 -0.90 -21.68 1.62
N GLU A 110 -1.10 -22.67 2.49
CA GLU A 110 -2.44 -23.06 2.94
C GLU A 110 -3.06 -22.04 3.89
N GLU A 111 -2.23 -21.26 4.57
CA GLU A 111 -2.68 -20.19 5.46
C GLU A 111 -2.88 -18.88 4.74
N LEU A 112 -2.46 -18.77 3.49
CA LEU A 112 -2.56 -17.53 2.72
C LEU A 112 -4.04 -17.18 2.50
N GLN A 113 -4.41 -15.99 2.94
CA GLN A 113 -5.75 -15.46 2.77
C GLN A 113 -5.71 -14.19 1.93
N ILE A 114 -6.60 -14.14 0.95
CA ILE A 114 -6.77 -12.94 0.11
C ILE A 114 -7.87 -12.09 0.73
N ILE A 115 -7.54 -10.85 1.02
CA ILE A 115 -8.52 -9.86 1.47
C ILE A 115 -8.99 -9.10 0.24
N ASN A 116 -10.25 -9.26 -0.12
CA ASN A 116 -10.84 -8.51 -1.21
C ASN A 116 -11.63 -7.33 -0.62
N PRO A 117 -11.14 -6.10 -0.74
CA PRO A 117 -11.80 -4.94 -0.13
C PRO A 117 -13.14 -4.60 -0.78
N ASN A 118 -13.46 -5.23 -1.91
CA ASN A 118 -14.70 -4.98 -2.64
C ASN A 118 -15.77 -6.04 -2.38
N LEU A 119 -15.46 -7.08 -1.58
CA LEU A 119 -16.42 -8.11 -1.23
C LEU A 119 -16.97 -7.88 0.18
N ASP A 120 -18.30 -7.96 0.29
CA ASP A 120 -18.94 -7.93 1.59
C ASP A 120 -18.65 -9.24 2.34
N GLY A 121 -18.39 -9.12 3.64
CA GLY A 121 -18.13 -10.27 4.48
C GLY A 121 -16.70 -10.80 4.45
N SER A 122 -15.77 -10.12 3.82
CA SER A 122 -14.35 -10.45 3.97
C SER A 122 -13.91 -10.22 5.41
N VAL A 123 -12.87 -10.95 5.83
CA VAL A 123 -12.39 -10.94 7.23
C VAL A 123 -12.02 -9.53 7.70
N GLN A 124 -11.48 -8.72 6.79
CA GLN A 124 -11.29 -7.29 7.02
C GLN A 124 -11.61 -6.56 5.73
N THR A 125 -12.47 -5.57 5.81
CA THR A 125 -12.77 -4.70 4.68
C THR A 125 -12.14 -3.35 4.93
N TYR A 126 -11.35 -2.87 3.99
CA TYR A 126 -10.83 -1.51 4.05
C TYR A 126 -11.95 -0.52 3.74
N SER A 127 -11.80 0.72 4.19
CA SER A 127 -12.71 1.80 3.84
C SER A 127 -12.74 2.00 2.32
N LYS A 128 -13.93 2.12 1.79
CA LYS A 128 -14.18 2.34 0.36
C LYS A 128 -14.60 3.77 0.11
#